data_85229ae8cd163697dc1e4e6217f61872
#
_entry.id   85229ae8cd163697dc1e4e6217f61872
#
_cell.length_a   1.000
_cell.length_b   1.000
_cell.length_c   1.000
_cell.angle_alpha   90.00
_cell.angle_beta   90.00
_cell.angle_gamma   90.00
#
_symmetry.space_group_name_H-M   'P 1'
#
loop_
_entity.id
_entity.type
_entity.pdbx_description
1 polymer ?
#
loop_
_entity_poly.entity_id
_entity_poly.type
_entity_poly.pdbx_seq_one_letter_code
_entity_poly.pdbx_strand_id
1 'polypeptide(L)' 'KEPEMAEGLAEISNCAIVPHIASATTWTREGMATLAACNVGAVLQGYGCEDSGEIDHFLEGDVPQKAPSILNAGVLGL' A
#
# COMPACT_ATOMS: atom_id res chain seq x y z
N LYS A 1 -17.78 2.76 -5.48
CA LYS A 1 -17.37 3.97 -6.22
C LYS A 1 -17.30 5.15 -5.26
N GLU A 2 -16.16 5.29 -4.66
CA GLU A 2 -15.96 6.33 -3.63
C GLU A 2 -16.13 7.74 -4.21
N PRO A 3 -16.75 8.65 -3.45
CA PRO A 3 -17.23 8.47 -2.08
C PRO A 3 -18.68 7.96 -1.99
N GLU A 4 -19.26 7.50 -3.08
CA GLU A 4 -20.65 7.03 -3.11
C GLU A 4 -20.76 5.62 -2.50
N MET A 5 -21.67 5.48 -1.53
CA MET A 5 -21.99 4.20 -0.92
C MET A 5 -22.99 3.44 -1.77
N ALA A 6 -22.89 2.10 -1.81
CA ALA A 6 -23.89 1.27 -2.47
C ALA A 6 -25.29 1.52 -1.85
N GLU A 7 -26.29 1.62 -2.71
CA GLU A 7 -27.67 1.86 -2.27
C GLU A 7 -28.15 0.76 -1.34
N GLY A 8 -28.78 1.13 -0.23
CA GLY A 8 -29.31 0.20 0.77
C GLY A 8 -28.30 -0.33 1.77
N LEU A 9 -26.99 -0.10 1.57
CA LEU A 9 -25.97 -0.64 2.48
C LEU A 9 -26.11 -0.10 3.89
N ALA A 10 -26.39 1.20 4.04
CA ALA A 10 -26.52 1.84 5.35
C ALA A 10 -27.76 1.39 6.13
N GLU A 11 -28.69 0.71 5.48
CA GLU A 11 -29.96 0.28 6.07
C GLU A 11 -29.94 -1.17 6.56
N ILE A 12 -28.83 -1.87 6.36
CA ILE A 12 -28.67 -3.27 6.77
C ILE A 12 -28.34 -3.33 8.26
N SER A 13 -29.19 -4.04 9.03
CA SER A 13 -29.10 -4.05 10.48
C SER A 13 -27.87 -4.79 11.04
N ASN A 14 -27.30 -5.71 10.25
CA ASN A 14 -26.11 -6.47 10.67
C ASN A 14 -24.81 -5.95 10.04
N CYS A 15 -24.82 -4.70 9.63
CA CYS A 15 -23.69 -4.05 8.99
C CYS A 15 -23.33 -2.77 9.76
N ALA A 16 -22.08 -2.65 10.19
CA ALA A 16 -21.57 -1.43 10.80
C ALA A 16 -20.76 -0.65 9.76
N ILE A 17 -21.11 0.62 9.59
CA ILE A 17 -20.44 1.49 8.61
C ILE A 17 -19.69 2.58 9.36
N VAL A 18 -18.42 2.71 9.05
CA VAL A 18 -17.53 3.70 9.66
C VAL A 18 -16.90 4.56 8.56
N PRO A 19 -16.39 5.75 8.90
CA PRO A 19 -15.66 6.55 7.91
C PRO A 19 -14.39 5.80 7.45
N HIS A 20 -13.73 6.30 6.42
CA HIS A 20 -12.57 5.67 5.77
C HIS A 20 -11.39 5.47 6.75
N ILE A 21 -11.52 4.48 7.63
CA ILE A 21 -10.54 4.20 8.71
C ILE A 21 -10.06 2.75 8.75
N ALA A 22 -10.27 1.98 7.67
CA ALA A 22 -9.87 0.56 7.64
C ALA A 22 -8.39 0.34 7.92
N SER A 23 -7.53 1.28 7.54
CA SER A 23 -6.08 1.22 7.77
C SER A 23 -5.65 1.87 9.09
N ALA A 24 -6.58 2.27 9.96
CA ALA A 24 -6.25 3.04 11.17
C ALA A 24 -5.81 2.14 12.33
N THR A 25 -4.81 1.31 12.10
CA THR A 25 -4.11 0.56 13.14
C THR A 25 -2.63 0.92 13.09
N THR A 26 -1.94 0.79 14.22
CA THR A 26 -0.50 1.09 14.29
C THR A 26 0.28 0.27 13.27
N TRP A 27 0.07 -1.03 13.24
CA TRP A 27 0.76 -1.92 12.31
C TRP A 27 0.51 -1.55 10.85
N THR A 28 -0.75 -1.27 10.49
CA THR A 28 -1.11 -0.92 9.11
C THR A 28 -0.48 0.40 8.69
N ARG A 29 -0.57 1.43 9.54
CA ARG A 29 -0.01 2.76 9.23
C ARG A 29 1.51 2.72 9.14
N GLU A 30 2.17 2.00 10.03
CA GLU A 30 3.61 1.80 9.97
C GLU A 30 4.02 1.05 8.70
N GLY A 31 3.26 0.01 8.33
CA GLY A 31 3.49 -0.73 7.10
C GLY A 31 3.37 0.13 5.85
N MET A 32 2.34 0.96 5.77
CA MET A 32 2.14 1.90 4.67
C MET A 32 3.31 2.88 4.55
N ALA A 33 3.74 3.44 5.68
CA ALA A 33 4.88 4.37 5.72
C ALA A 33 6.18 3.69 5.29
N THR A 34 6.39 2.46 5.74
CA THR A 34 7.58 1.67 5.38
C THR A 34 7.62 1.40 3.88
N LEU A 35 6.53 0.91 3.29
CA LEU A 35 6.47 0.64 1.85
C LEU A 35 6.66 1.91 1.03
N ALA A 36 6.04 3.01 1.43
CA ALA A 36 6.20 4.30 0.75
C ALA A 36 7.67 4.75 0.78
N ALA A 37 8.31 4.67 1.93
CA ALA A 37 9.72 5.03 2.09
C ALA A 37 10.63 4.12 1.26
N CYS A 38 10.36 2.81 1.24
CA CYS A 38 11.12 1.85 0.43
C CYS A 38 11.02 2.15 -1.06
N ASN A 39 9.82 2.49 -1.54
CA ASN A 39 9.62 2.86 -2.94
C ASN A 39 10.41 4.11 -3.31
N VAL A 40 10.29 5.17 -2.52
CA VAL A 40 11.00 6.42 -2.77
C VAL A 40 12.51 6.22 -2.71
N GLY A 41 12.98 5.57 -1.66
CA GLY A 41 14.42 5.31 -1.46
C GLY A 41 15.01 4.50 -2.60
N ALA A 42 14.31 3.45 -3.04
CA ALA A 42 14.79 2.60 -4.14
C ALA A 42 14.89 3.37 -5.46
N VAL A 43 13.89 4.20 -5.76
CA VAL A 43 13.92 5.01 -6.99
C VAL A 43 15.06 6.01 -6.95
N LEU A 44 15.27 6.68 -5.82
CA LEU A 44 16.37 7.64 -5.65
C LEU A 44 17.74 6.98 -5.74
N GLN A 45 17.87 5.72 -5.34
CA GLN A 45 19.11 4.95 -5.45
C GLN A 45 19.32 4.31 -6.83
N GLY A 46 18.33 4.41 -7.71
CA GLY A 46 18.40 3.82 -9.04
C GLY A 46 18.11 2.32 -9.08
N TYR A 47 17.47 1.78 -8.06
CA TYR A 47 17.10 0.36 -8.00
C TYR A 47 15.84 0.11 -8.85
N GLY A 48 15.71 -1.12 -9.35
CA GLY A 48 14.52 -1.54 -10.07
C GLY A 48 13.36 -1.86 -9.14
N CYS A 49 12.23 -2.28 -9.72
CA CYS A 49 11.04 -2.67 -8.99
C CYS A 49 10.97 -4.18 -8.84
N GLU A 50 10.57 -4.67 -7.67
CA GLU A 50 10.29 -6.08 -7.46
C GLU A 50 8.89 -6.39 -7.99
N ASP A 51 8.76 -7.44 -8.78
CA ASP A 51 7.50 -7.79 -9.44
C ASP A 51 6.96 -9.14 -8.95
N SER A 52 7.21 -9.46 -7.70
CA SER A 52 6.76 -10.74 -7.11
C SER A 52 5.42 -10.64 -6.39
N GLY A 53 5.04 -9.44 -5.99
CA GLY A 53 3.89 -9.23 -5.12
C GLY A 53 4.16 -9.53 -3.65
N GLU A 54 5.36 -10.00 -3.33
CA GLU A 54 5.76 -10.32 -1.96
C GLU A 54 6.38 -9.10 -1.31
N ILE A 55 5.77 -8.60 -0.25
CA ILE A 55 6.22 -7.38 0.43
C ILE A 55 6.68 -7.60 1.87
N ASP A 56 6.53 -8.80 2.40
CA ASP A 56 6.77 -9.08 3.83
C ASP A 56 8.18 -8.71 4.27
N HIS A 57 9.19 -9.04 3.47
CA HIS A 57 10.58 -8.71 3.81
C HIS A 57 10.85 -7.21 3.88
N PHE A 58 10.13 -6.40 3.12
CA PHE A 58 10.23 -4.93 3.22
C PHE A 58 9.64 -4.44 4.54
N LEU A 59 8.55 -5.06 4.99
CA LEU A 59 7.89 -4.71 6.24
C LEU A 59 8.71 -5.16 7.46
N GLU A 60 9.56 -6.16 7.29
CA GLU A 60 10.45 -6.66 8.36
C GLU A 60 11.74 -5.85 8.52
N GLY A 61 11.91 -4.80 7.73
CA GLY A 61 13.02 -3.87 7.86
C GLY A 61 14.25 -4.20 7.03
N ASP A 62 14.13 -5.08 6.05
CA ASP A 62 15.23 -5.36 5.14
C ASP A 62 15.56 -4.13 4.30
N VAL A 63 16.84 -3.92 4.05
CA VAL A 63 17.28 -2.84 3.16
C VAL A 63 16.92 -3.19 1.72
N PRO A 64 16.05 -2.43 1.08
CA PRO A 64 15.60 -2.79 -0.27
C PRO A 64 16.71 -2.57 -1.30
N GLN A 65 16.90 -3.58 -2.12
CA GLN A 65 17.68 -3.48 -3.36
C GLN A 65 16.75 -3.23 -4.56
N LYS A 66 15.45 -3.16 -4.30
CA LYS A 66 14.40 -2.90 -5.29
C LYS A 66 13.24 -2.17 -4.62
N ALA A 67 12.47 -1.46 -5.43
CA ALA A 67 11.22 -0.87 -4.95
C ALA A 67 10.17 -1.98 -4.80
N PRO A 68 9.39 -2.00 -3.70
CA PRO A 68 8.38 -3.03 -3.49
C PRO A 68 7.17 -2.95 -4.43
N SER A 69 6.76 -1.74 -4.85
CA SER A 69 5.50 -1.62 -5.60
C SER A 69 5.39 -0.28 -6.33
N ILE A 70 5.87 -0.22 -7.57
CA ILE A 70 5.76 0.97 -8.42
C ILE A 70 4.78 0.68 -9.56
N LEU A 71 3.62 1.35 -9.57
CA LEU A 71 2.56 1.08 -10.55
C LEU A 71 2.99 1.28 -12.00
N ASN A 72 3.80 2.29 -12.25
CA ASN A 72 4.28 2.61 -13.60
C ASN A 72 5.73 2.21 -13.84
N ALA A 73 6.20 1.17 -13.14
CA ALA A 73 7.58 0.70 -13.23
C ALA A 73 8.02 0.41 -14.66
N GLY A 74 7.16 -0.21 -15.47
CA GLY A 74 7.46 -0.52 -16.86
C GLY A 74 7.71 0.74 -17.71
N VAL A 75 6.93 1.80 -17.49
CA VAL A 75 7.08 3.08 -18.18
C VAL A 75 8.40 3.76 -17.80
N LEU A 76 8.79 3.62 -16.53
CA LEU A 76 10.01 4.21 -15.99
C LEU A 76 11.26 3.37 -16.27
N GLY A 77 11.11 2.17 -16.80
CA GLY A 77 12.23 1.27 -17.08
C GLY A 77 12.83 0.62 -15.82
N LEU A 78 12.03 0.44 -14.80
CA LEU A 78 12.46 -0.15 -13.52
C LEU A 78 12.32 -1.66 -13.46
#